data_d3c6a83d5971fef00bf0d557cb3a8ed5
#
_entry.id   d3c6a83d5971fef00bf0d557cb3a8ed5
#
_cell.length_a   1.000
_cell.length_b   1.000
_cell.length_c   1.000
_cell.angle_alpha   90.00
_cell.angle_beta   90.00
_cell.angle_gamma   90.00
#
_symmetry.space_group_name_H-M   'P 1'
#
loop_
_entity.id
_entity.type
_entity.pdbx_description
1 polymer ?
#
loop_
_entity_poly.entity_id
_entity_poly.type
_entity_poly.pdbx_seq_one_letter_code
_entity_poly.pdbx_strand_id
1 'polypeptide(L)'
;FIISYRKNPQKLQYTFGLDSVQKIFSFSAYQFLFNVINYFSRNLDKLLIGKYMNMNALGYYEKSYRLMMLPLQNITHVISPVMHPIFSGFQDDLHKLADSYEKVIHILAFIGLPLSALLWFSAREITLILFGDQWMPSVPVFQILSISVGIQIILSTSGSIFQAANDTKSLFICGVFSTLLNVSGIVIGIFVFKTLEAIAWCITIT
;
A
#
# COMPACT_ATOMS: atom_id res chain seq x y z
N PHE A 1 -6.02 14.57 25.27
CA PHE A 1 -5.09 14.38 26.38
C PHE A 1 -5.75 14.72 27.74
N ILE A 2 -6.28 15.93 27.93
CA ILE A 2 -6.91 16.38 29.20
C ILE A 2 -8.13 15.53 29.58
N ILE A 3 -8.96 15.15 28.64
CA ILE A 3 -10.17 14.32 28.86
C ILE A 3 -9.78 12.86 29.21
N SER A 4 -8.75 12.33 28.58
CA SER A 4 -8.22 10.97 28.86
C SER A 4 -7.57 10.90 30.25
N TYR A 5 -6.84 11.93 30.66
CA TYR A 5 -6.22 12.01 31.98
C TYR A 5 -7.26 12.07 33.12
N ARG A 6 -8.42 12.70 32.88
CA ARG A 6 -9.50 12.81 33.86
C ARG A 6 -10.25 11.49 34.08
N LYS A 7 -10.28 10.60 33.07
CA LYS A 7 -10.93 9.27 33.16
C LYS A 7 -10.04 8.19 33.76
N ASN A 8 -8.74 8.32 33.66
CA ASN A 8 -7.79 7.33 34.18
C ASN A 8 -6.52 8.03 34.64
N PRO A 9 -6.44 8.51 35.89
CA PRO A 9 -5.27 9.20 36.41
C PRO A 9 -4.12 8.20 36.61
N GLN A 10 -3.47 7.81 35.55
CA GLN A 10 -2.20 7.09 35.65
C GLN A 10 -1.14 8.07 36.15
N LYS A 11 -0.57 7.78 37.30
CA LYS A 11 0.62 8.49 37.79
C LYS A 11 1.72 8.36 36.76
N LEU A 12 2.08 9.47 36.13
CA LEU A 12 3.24 9.55 35.26
C LEU A 12 4.47 9.19 36.10
N GLN A 13 4.88 7.94 36.09
CA GLN A 13 6.17 7.51 36.63
C GLN A 13 7.22 7.83 35.55
N TYR A 14 7.99 8.89 35.79
CA TYR A 14 9.16 9.19 34.97
C TYR A 14 10.29 8.19 35.31
N THR A 15 10.14 6.96 34.86
CA THR A 15 11.24 5.99 34.84
C THR A 15 11.93 6.11 33.50
N PHE A 16 13.03 6.85 33.45
CA PHE A 16 13.97 6.85 32.33
C PHE A 16 14.73 5.51 32.36
N GLY A 17 14.11 4.44 31.88
CA GLY A 17 14.78 3.18 31.65
C GLY A 17 15.37 3.16 30.23
N LEU A 18 16.68 2.99 30.11
CA LEU A 18 17.39 2.84 28.83
C LEU A 18 16.75 1.74 27.96
N ASP A 19 16.24 0.67 28.57
CA ASP A 19 15.53 -0.41 27.87
C ASP A 19 14.24 0.05 27.16
N SER A 20 13.49 0.97 27.79
CA SER A 20 12.28 1.52 27.17
C SER A 20 12.61 2.41 25.99
N VAL A 21 13.68 3.21 26.10
CA VAL A 21 14.19 4.06 25.00
C VAL A 21 14.67 3.19 23.85
N GLN A 22 15.39 2.11 24.13
CA GLN A 22 15.89 1.19 23.10
C GLN A 22 14.77 0.47 22.36
N LYS A 23 13.70 0.05 23.04
CA LYS A 23 12.52 -0.58 22.42
C LYS A 23 11.80 0.40 21.49
N ILE A 24 11.56 1.64 21.96
CA ILE A 24 10.92 2.68 21.16
C ILE A 24 11.79 3.04 19.95
N PHE A 25 13.12 3.16 20.15
CA PHE A 25 14.04 3.44 19.06
C PHE A 25 14.05 2.33 18.01
N SER A 26 14.11 1.05 18.43
CA SER A 26 14.08 -0.09 17.53
C SER A 26 12.79 -0.12 16.70
N PHE A 27 11.63 0.02 17.35
CA PHE A 27 10.34 0.10 16.67
C PHE A 27 10.30 1.24 15.65
N SER A 28 10.70 2.44 16.07
CA SER A 28 10.68 3.63 15.22
C SER A 28 11.66 3.54 14.06
N ALA A 29 12.84 2.95 14.30
CA ALA A 29 13.86 2.76 13.26
C ALA A 29 13.37 1.82 12.16
N TYR A 30 12.83 0.65 12.51
CA TYR A 30 12.28 -0.28 11.51
C TYR A 30 11.09 0.32 10.76
N GLN A 31 10.21 1.02 11.45
CA GLN A 31 9.09 1.71 10.81
C GLN A 31 9.56 2.81 9.85
N PHE A 32 10.56 3.59 10.25
CA PHE A 32 11.15 4.63 9.39
C PHE A 32 11.80 4.02 8.15
N LEU A 33 12.63 2.99 8.33
CA LEU A 33 13.29 2.30 7.22
C LEU A 33 12.27 1.67 6.26
N PHE A 34 11.21 1.05 6.78
CA PHE A 34 10.11 0.55 5.98
C PHE A 34 9.47 1.66 5.13
N ASN A 35 9.17 2.80 5.72
CA ASN A 35 8.56 3.92 5.02
C ASN A 35 9.48 4.48 3.92
N VAL A 36 10.78 4.60 4.20
CA VAL A 36 11.78 5.07 3.22
C VAL A 36 11.87 4.10 2.04
N ILE A 37 12.03 2.80 2.30
CA ILE A 37 12.11 1.78 1.24
C ILE A 37 10.83 1.76 0.42
N ASN A 38 9.67 1.80 1.06
CA ASN A 38 8.38 1.80 0.38
C ASN A 38 8.18 3.06 -0.49
N TYR A 39 8.63 4.23 -0.02
CA TYR A 39 8.61 5.46 -0.80
C TYR A 39 9.45 5.35 -2.08
N PHE A 40 10.69 4.88 -1.97
CA PHE A 40 11.55 4.68 -3.13
C PHE A 40 11.00 3.61 -4.08
N SER A 41 10.53 2.49 -3.56
CA SER A 41 9.92 1.43 -4.37
C SER A 41 8.76 1.94 -5.22
N ARG A 42 7.88 2.75 -4.65
CA ARG A 42 6.69 3.29 -5.33
C ARG A 42 6.96 4.40 -6.33
N ASN A 43 8.13 5.00 -6.32
CA ASN A 43 8.47 6.09 -7.23
C ASN A 43 9.55 5.70 -8.25
N LEU A 44 10.20 4.55 -8.05
CA LEU A 44 11.29 4.09 -8.90
C LEU A 44 10.80 3.76 -10.31
N ASP A 45 9.61 3.21 -10.45
CA ASP A 45 8.93 2.94 -11.72
C ASP A 45 8.85 4.19 -12.60
N LYS A 46 8.33 5.27 -12.05
CA LYS A 46 8.18 6.56 -12.76
C LYS A 46 9.52 7.14 -13.17
N LEU A 47 10.50 7.09 -12.27
CA LEU A 47 11.86 7.58 -12.56
C LEU A 47 12.51 6.77 -13.70
N LEU A 48 12.38 5.46 -13.67
CA LEU A 48 12.97 4.60 -14.68
C LEU A 48 12.23 4.70 -16.02
N ILE A 49 10.89 4.76 -16.04
CA ILE A 49 10.10 4.97 -17.25
C ILE A 49 10.48 6.32 -17.89
N GLY A 50 10.51 7.40 -17.11
CA GLY A 50 10.87 8.73 -17.60
C GLY A 50 12.30 8.81 -18.16
N LYS A 51 13.24 8.07 -17.56
CA LYS A 51 14.66 8.06 -17.99
C LYS A 51 14.92 7.19 -19.21
N TYR A 52 14.29 6.01 -19.29
CA TYR A 52 14.65 4.98 -20.27
C TYR A 52 13.63 4.79 -21.41
N MET A 53 12.40 5.27 -21.26
CA MET A 53 11.40 5.18 -22.33
C MET A 53 11.23 6.55 -23.00
N ASN A 54 10.23 7.33 -22.58
CA ASN A 54 10.03 8.73 -23.01
C ASN A 54 9.00 9.42 -22.12
N MET A 55 8.87 10.75 -22.26
CA MET A 55 7.94 11.56 -21.45
C MET A 55 6.46 11.25 -21.73
N ASN A 56 6.11 10.86 -22.97
CA ASN A 56 4.74 10.48 -23.30
C ASN A 56 4.37 9.16 -22.62
N ALA A 57 5.28 8.16 -22.65
CA ALA A 57 5.11 6.90 -21.95
C ALA A 57 4.95 7.11 -20.43
N LEU A 58 5.77 7.97 -19.84
CA LEU A 58 5.62 8.35 -18.45
C LEU A 58 4.25 8.97 -18.17
N GLY A 59 3.79 9.86 -19.05
CA GLY A 59 2.47 10.50 -18.95
C GLY A 59 1.33 9.48 -18.96
N TYR A 60 1.34 8.52 -19.90
CA TYR A 60 0.33 7.46 -19.99
C TYR A 60 0.34 6.55 -18.76
N TYR A 61 1.53 6.15 -18.33
CA TYR A 61 1.70 5.34 -17.13
C TYR A 61 1.19 6.07 -15.88
N GLU A 62 1.57 7.33 -15.69
CA GLU A 62 1.19 8.11 -14.50
C GLU A 62 -0.31 8.35 -14.42
N LYS A 63 -0.98 8.59 -15.56
CA LYS A 63 -2.45 8.70 -15.59
C LYS A 63 -3.12 7.38 -15.21
N SER A 64 -2.66 6.26 -15.77
CA SER A 64 -3.16 4.92 -15.42
C SER A 64 -2.95 4.61 -13.93
N TYR A 65 -1.76 4.87 -13.41
CA TYR A 65 -1.43 4.67 -12.01
C TYR A 65 -2.29 5.54 -11.08
N ARG A 66 -2.53 6.80 -11.46
CA ARG A 66 -3.39 7.70 -10.71
C ARG A 66 -4.83 7.22 -10.63
N LEU A 67 -5.38 6.71 -11.73
CA LEU A 67 -6.73 6.13 -11.76
C LEU A 67 -6.84 4.91 -10.84
N MET A 68 -5.84 4.02 -10.88
CA MET A 68 -5.75 2.86 -10.00
C MET A 68 -5.71 3.29 -8.51
N MET A 69 -4.93 4.32 -8.19
CA MET A 69 -4.74 4.78 -6.82
C MET A 69 -5.95 5.49 -6.22
N LEU A 70 -6.84 6.10 -7.02
CA LEU A 70 -8.00 6.84 -6.52
C LEU A 70 -8.92 5.99 -5.63
N PRO A 71 -9.46 4.83 -6.06
CA PRO A 71 -10.30 4.02 -5.22
C PRO A 71 -9.53 3.41 -4.04
N LEU A 72 -8.29 2.99 -4.26
CA LEU A 72 -7.43 2.42 -3.23
C LEU A 72 -7.21 3.40 -2.07
N GLN A 73 -6.84 4.64 -2.37
CA GLN A 73 -6.61 5.67 -1.35
C GLN A 73 -7.88 6.00 -0.58
N ASN A 74 -9.02 6.18 -1.26
CA ASN A 74 -10.28 6.50 -0.62
C ASN A 74 -10.71 5.41 0.36
N ILE A 75 -10.62 4.13 -0.02
CA ILE A 75 -10.95 3.00 0.85
C ILE A 75 -9.97 2.92 2.03
N THR A 76 -8.67 3.01 1.76
CA THR A 76 -7.63 2.92 2.79
C THR A 76 -7.73 4.04 3.82
N HIS A 77 -7.99 5.28 3.38
CA HIS A 77 -8.14 6.42 4.29
C HIS A 77 -9.34 6.31 5.22
N VAL A 78 -10.40 5.62 4.81
CA VAL A 78 -11.56 5.36 5.67
C VAL A 78 -11.28 4.22 6.65
N ILE A 79 -10.65 3.15 6.19
CA ILE A 79 -10.50 1.90 6.94
C ILE A 79 -9.35 1.97 7.93
N SER A 80 -8.17 2.45 7.53
CA SER A 80 -6.97 2.43 8.37
C SER A 80 -7.12 3.14 9.73
N PRO A 81 -7.73 4.33 9.83
CA PRO A 81 -7.93 4.98 11.12
C PRO A 81 -8.84 4.22 12.08
N VAL A 82 -9.78 3.43 11.53
CA VAL A 82 -10.72 2.62 12.32
C VAL A 82 -10.06 1.32 12.79
N MET A 83 -9.22 0.73 11.96
CA MET A 83 -8.55 -0.55 12.26
C MET A 83 -7.50 -0.42 13.36
N HIS A 84 -6.77 0.67 13.40
CA HIS A 84 -5.68 0.85 14.36
C HIS A 84 -6.16 0.76 15.83
N PRO A 85 -7.21 1.46 16.28
CA PRO A 85 -7.74 1.31 17.63
C PRO A 85 -8.32 -0.08 17.93
N ILE A 86 -8.95 -0.72 16.92
CA ILE A 86 -9.53 -2.06 17.09
C ILE A 86 -8.41 -3.08 17.33
N PHE A 87 -7.40 -3.08 16.48
CA PHE A 87 -6.30 -4.04 16.59
C PHE A 87 -5.44 -3.80 17.84
N SER A 88 -5.22 -2.55 18.24
CA SER A 88 -4.48 -2.24 19.46
C SER A 88 -5.19 -2.72 20.74
N GLY A 89 -6.52 -2.86 20.70
CA GLY A 89 -7.31 -3.45 21.80
C GLY A 89 -7.09 -4.96 22.00
N PHE A 90 -6.53 -5.66 21.00
CA PHE A 90 -6.27 -7.12 21.03
C PHE A 90 -4.78 -7.48 20.98
N GLN A 91 -3.89 -6.51 21.19
CA GLN A 91 -2.43 -6.72 21.08
C GLN A 91 -1.88 -7.83 22.03
N ASP A 92 -2.56 -8.07 23.16
CA ASP A 92 -2.18 -9.07 24.15
C ASP A 92 -2.78 -10.46 23.85
N ASP A 93 -3.67 -10.59 22.85
CA ASP A 93 -4.34 -11.83 22.45
C ASP A 93 -4.26 -12.00 20.93
N LEU A 94 -3.18 -12.66 20.48
CA LEU A 94 -2.90 -12.85 19.05
C LEU A 94 -3.97 -13.66 18.33
N HIS A 95 -4.71 -14.55 19.03
CA HIS A 95 -5.80 -15.30 18.39
C HIS A 95 -6.98 -14.39 18.06
N LYS A 96 -7.40 -13.56 19.02
CA LYS A 96 -8.47 -12.56 18.76
C LYS A 96 -8.05 -11.52 17.73
N LEU A 97 -6.77 -11.13 17.73
CA LEU A 97 -6.23 -10.23 16.71
C LEU A 97 -6.33 -10.86 15.32
N ALA A 98 -5.94 -12.14 15.17
CA ALA A 98 -6.03 -12.88 13.91
C ALA A 98 -7.49 -13.02 13.43
N ASP A 99 -8.42 -13.43 14.30
CA ASP A 99 -9.84 -13.56 13.98
C ASP A 99 -10.47 -12.22 13.54
N SER A 100 -10.07 -11.13 14.19
CA SER A 100 -10.53 -9.79 13.85
C SER A 100 -9.98 -9.35 12.49
N TYR A 101 -8.73 -9.66 12.21
CA TYR A 101 -8.09 -9.34 10.93
C TYR A 101 -8.70 -10.14 9.79
N GLU A 102 -8.99 -11.42 9.98
CA GLU A 102 -9.65 -12.27 8.99
C GLU A 102 -11.00 -11.71 8.55
N LYS A 103 -11.81 -11.24 9.50
CA LYS A 103 -13.10 -10.59 9.20
C LYS A 103 -12.91 -9.33 8.35
N VAL A 104 -11.90 -8.53 8.66
CA VAL A 104 -11.56 -7.33 7.88
C VAL A 104 -11.14 -7.71 6.47
N ILE A 105 -10.28 -8.71 6.30
CA ILE A 105 -9.86 -9.21 4.98
C ILE A 105 -11.07 -9.65 4.15
N HIS A 106 -12.01 -10.38 4.72
CA HIS A 106 -13.21 -10.82 3.99
C HIS A 106 -14.06 -9.63 3.51
N ILE A 107 -14.25 -8.61 4.34
CA ILE A 107 -14.98 -7.40 3.94
C ILE A 107 -14.23 -6.66 2.83
N LEU A 108 -12.91 -6.50 2.96
CA LEU A 108 -12.09 -5.84 1.96
C LEU A 108 -12.06 -6.59 0.63
N ALA A 109 -12.02 -7.93 0.67
CA ALA A 109 -12.10 -8.77 -0.51
C ALA A 109 -13.47 -8.64 -1.20
N PHE A 110 -14.56 -8.65 -0.40
CA PHE A 110 -15.91 -8.49 -0.92
C PHE A 110 -16.15 -7.16 -1.64
N ILE A 111 -15.49 -6.09 -1.20
CA ILE A 111 -15.55 -4.77 -1.86
C ILE A 111 -14.50 -4.64 -2.96
N GLY A 112 -13.27 -5.06 -2.68
CA GLY A 112 -12.13 -4.83 -3.55
C GLY A 112 -12.14 -5.62 -4.85
N LEU A 113 -12.56 -6.90 -4.80
CA LEU A 113 -12.58 -7.74 -6.00
C LEU A 113 -13.64 -7.30 -7.03
N PRO A 114 -14.91 -7.02 -6.67
CA PRO A 114 -15.86 -6.46 -7.62
C PRO A 114 -15.45 -5.09 -8.16
N LEU A 115 -14.85 -4.24 -7.31
CA LEU A 115 -14.35 -2.94 -7.73
C LEU A 115 -13.22 -3.08 -8.77
N SER A 116 -12.28 -4.00 -8.54
CA SER A 116 -11.22 -4.33 -9.50
C SER A 116 -11.78 -4.74 -10.86
N ALA A 117 -12.76 -5.63 -10.87
CA ALA A 117 -13.45 -6.06 -12.10
C ALA A 117 -14.16 -4.88 -12.78
N LEU A 118 -14.87 -4.05 -12.03
CA LEU A 118 -15.56 -2.88 -12.56
C LEU A 118 -14.57 -1.91 -13.22
N LEU A 119 -13.45 -1.61 -12.58
CA LEU A 119 -12.42 -0.74 -13.11
C LEU A 119 -11.81 -1.31 -14.40
N TRP A 120 -11.59 -2.62 -14.45
CA TRP A 120 -11.04 -3.30 -15.62
C TRP A 120 -12.00 -3.20 -16.82
N PHE A 121 -13.29 -3.49 -16.63
CA PHE A 121 -14.29 -3.41 -17.69
C PHE A 121 -14.57 -1.98 -18.15
N SER A 122 -14.59 -1.02 -17.23
CA SER A 122 -14.92 0.38 -17.50
C SER A 122 -13.67 1.26 -17.76
N ALA A 123 -12.49 0.68 -17.93
CA ALA A 123 -11.23 1.40 -18.03
C ALA A 123 -11.23 2.43 -19.18
N ARG A 124 -11.81 2.07 -20.33
CA ARG A 124 -11.91 2.94 -21.50
C ARG A 124 -12.81 4.14 -21.22
N GLU A 125 -14.01 3.91 -20.72
CA GLU A 125 -15.01 4.92 -20.43
C GLU A 125 -14.52 5.88 -19.35
N ILE A 126 -13.92 5.35 -18.29
CA ILE A 126 -13.34 6.15 -17.20
C ILE A 126 -12.23 7.06 -17.74
N THR A 127 -11.35 6.52 -18.57
CA THR A 127 -10.25 7.31 -19.16
C THR A 127 -10.79 8.38 -20.09
N LEU A 128 -11.77 8.06 -20.94
CA LEU A 128 -12.40 8.99 -21.85
C LEU A 128 -13.08 10.15 -21.11
N ILE A 129 -13.89 9.84 -20.11
CA ILE A 129 -14.65 10.84 -19.35
C ILE A 129 -13.72 11.75 -18.54
N LEU A 130 -12.68 11.21 -17.90
CA LEU A 130 -11.83 11.98 -17.00
C LEU A 130 -10.70 12.74 -17.71
N PHE A 131 -10.18 12.21 -18.81
CA PHE A 131 -8.99 12.76 -19.45
C PHE A 131 -9.16 13.06 -20.94
N GLY A 132 -10.15 12.48 -21.63
CA GLY A 132 -10.41 12.65 -23.05
C GLY A 132 -9.60 11.70 -23.95
N ASP A 133 -9.90 11.77 -25.27
CA ASP A 133 -9.38 10.84 -26.29
C ASP A 133 -7.85 10.79 -26.39
N GLN A 134 -7.17 11.88 -26.12
CA GLN A 134 -5.71 11.96 -26.17
C GLN A 134 -5.00 10.99 -25.21
N TRP A 135 -5.71 10.46 -24.19
CA TRP A 135 -5.18 9.55 -23.19
C TRP A 135 -5.55 8.09 -23.42
N MET A 136 -6.18 7.77 -24.56
CA MET A 136 -6.54 6.39 -24.90
C MET A 136 -5.37 5.39 -24.85
N PRO A 137 -4.11 5.75 -25.19
CA PRO A 137 -2.97 4.85 -25.04
C PRO A 137 -2.68 4.44 -23.59
N SER A 138 -3.26 5.11 -22.59
CA SER A 138 -3.14 4.71 -21.18
C SER A 138 -4.09 3.58 -20.78
N VAL A 139 -5.15 3.32 -21.55
CA VAL A 139 -6.21 2.34 -21.23
C VAL A 139 -5.66 0.92 -20.99
N PRO A 140 -4.81 0.34 -21.87
CA PRO A 140 -4.28 -1.01 -21.63
C PRO A 140 -3.50 -1.12 -20.33
N VAL A 141 -2.71 -0.09 -20.02
CA VAL A 141 -1.93 -0.02 -18.76
C VAL A 141 -2.86 0.06 -17.55
N PHE A 142 -3.90 0.91 -17.64
CA PHE A 142 -4.89 1.03 -16.56
C PHE A 142 -5.68 -0.27 -16.35
N GLN A 143 -6.07 -0.97 -17.41
CA GLN A 143 -6.72 -2.27 -17.31
C GLN A 143 -5.86 -3.27 -16.53
N ILE A 144 -4.59 -3.40 -16.89
CA ILE A 144 -3.66 -4.33 -16.21
C ILE A 144 -3.53 -3.95 -14.74
N LEU A 145 -3.27 -2.68 -14.43
CA LEU A 145 -3.13 -2.20 -13.05
C LEU A 145 -4.43 -2.36 -12.25
N SER A 146 -5.60 -2.27 -12.88
CA SER A 146 -6.90 -2.44 -12.23
C SER A 146 -7.08 -3.83 -11.63
N ILE A 147 -6.45 -4.87 -12.20
CA ILE A 147 -6.49 -6.23 -11.67
C ILE A 147 -5.88 -6.29 -10.26
N SER A 148 -4.82 -5.53 -10.02
CA SER A 148 -4.15 -5.50 -8.71
C SER A 148 -4.91 -4.73 -7.63
N VAL A 149 -5.88 -3.88 -7.99
CA VAL A 149 -6.59 -2.99 -7.03
C VAL A 149 -7.24 -3.79 -5.91
N GLY A 150 -7.95 -4.87 -6.24
CA GLY A 150 -8.61 -5.72 -5.25
C GLY A 150 -7.63 -6.31 -4.23
N ILE A 151 -6.50 -6.81 -4.71
CA ILE A 151 -5.44 -7.38 -3.87
C ILE A 151 -4.78 -6.28 -3.02
N GLN A 152 -4.49 -5.13 -3.61
CA GLN A 152 -3.88 -4.00 -2.90
C GLN A 152 -4.80 -3.45 -1.80
N ILE A 153 -6.12 -3.44 -2.01
CA ILE A 153 -7.10 -3.06 -0.98
C ILE A 153 -7.01 -4.03 0.21
N ILE A 154 -6.98 -5.33 -0.04
CA ILE A 154 -6.84 -6.36 1.00
C ILE A 154 -5.52 -6.16 1.77
N LEU A 155 -4.42 -5.98 1.06
CA LEU A 155 -3.09 -5.80 1.64
C LEU A 155 -2.89 -4.46 2.34
N SER A 156 -3.74 -3.46 2.08
CA SER A 156 -3.61 -2.11 2.63
C SER A 156 -3.65 -2.07 4.17
N THR A 157 -4.26 -3.06 4.81
CA THR A 157 -4.38 -3.17 6.27
C THR A 157 -3.27 -4.01 6.91
N SER A 158 -2.42 -4.66 6.12
CA SER A 158 -1.33 -5.51 6.63
C SER A 158 -0.35 -4.76 7.53
N GLY A 159 -0.02 -3.51 7.17
CA GLY A 159 0.83 -2.68 8.02
C GLY A 159 0.26 -2.43 9.41
N SER A 160 -1.05 -2.25 9.51
CA SER A 160 -1.73 -1.99 10.78
C SER A 160 -1.70 -3.19 11.74
N ILE A 161 -1.82 -4.41 11.21
CA ILE A 161 -1.76 -5.61 12.07
C ILE A 161 -0.35 -5.88 12.58
N PHE A 162 0.69 -5.70 11.76
CA PHE A 162 2.08 -5.83 12.21
C PHE A 162 2.42 -4.79 13.29
N GLN A 163 1.92 -3.56 13.15
CA GLN A 163 2.09 -2.51 14.16
C GLN A 163 1.34 -2.86 15.46
N ALA A 164 0.12 -3.37 15.38
CA ALA A 164 -0.66 -3.79 16.53
C ALA A 164 -0.02 -4.98 17.28
N ALA A 165 0.55 -5.93 16.53
CA ALA A 165 1.32 -7.04 17.08
C ALA A 165 2.71 -6.63 17.62
N ASN A 166 3.08 -5.34 17.52
CA ASN A 166 4.41 -4.82 17.88
C ASN A 166 5.57 -5.52 17.14
N ASP A 167 5.32 -6.04 15.94
CA ASP A 167 6.30 -6.74 15.10
C ASP A 167 6.68 -5.93 13.85
N THR A 168 7.22 -4.75 14.07
CA THR A 168 7.70 -3.88 12.98
C THR A 168 8.93 -4.43 12.26
N LYS A 169 9.66 -5.36 12.91
CA LYS A 169 10.79 -6.04 12.28
C LYS A 169 10.34 -6.94 11.13
N SER A 170 9.32 -7.77 11.35
CA SER A 170 8.74 -8.61 10.29
C SER A 170 8.12 -7.75 9.18
N LEU A 171 7.44 -6.66 9.53
CA LEU A 171 6.93 -5.69 8.56
C LEU A 171 8.06 -5.14 7.67
N PHE A 172 9.20 -4.77 8.26
CA PHE A 172 10.36 -4.29 7.51
C PHE A 172 10.92 -5.36 6.59
N ILE A 173 11.11 -6.60 7.07
CA ILE A 173 11.65 -7.71 6.26
C ILE A 173 10.72 -8.01 5.07
N CYS A 174 9.41 -8.11 5.30
CA CYS A 174 8.42 -8.30 4.24
C CYS A 174 8.44 -7.14 3.22
N GLY A 175 8.58 -5.91 3.72
CA GLY A 175 8.71 -4.73 2.87
C GLY A 175 9.96 -4.72 1.99
N VAL A 176 11.10 -5.13 2.53
CA VAL A 176 12.35 -5.29 1.76
C VAL A 176 12.20 -6.35 0.69
N PHE A 177 11.64 -7.51 1.03
CA PHE A 177 11.43 -8.60 0.07
C PHE A 177 10.47 -8.19 -1.06
N SER A 178 9.32 -7.60 -0.72
CA SER A 178 8.37 -7.06 -1.70
C SER A 178 9.00 -5.99 -2.59
N THR A 179 9.81 -5.10 -2.02
CA THR A 179 10.54 -4.07 -2.78
C THR A 179 11.52 -4.69 -3.78
N LEU A 180 12.29 -5.69 -3.37
CA LEU A 180 13.22 -6.38 -4.25
C LEU A 180 12.51 -7.05 -5.43
N LEU A 181 11.39 -7.71 -5.18
CA LEU A 181 10.57 -8.31 -6.23
C LEU A 181 10.03 -7.23 -7.18
N ASN A 182 9.47 -6.15 -6.65
CA ASN A 182 8.90 -5.06 -7.44
C ASN A 182 9.97 -4.38 -8.30
N VAL A 183 11.12 -4.04 -7.72
CA VAL A 183 12.24 -3.42 -8.44
C VAL A 183 12.76 -4.35 -9.55
N SER A 184 12.92 -5.65 -9.26
CA SER A 184 13.36 -6.61 -10.29
C SER A 184 12.35 -6.72 -11.43
N GLY A 185 11.04 -6.75 -11.11
CA GLY A 185 9.97 -6.74 -12.10
C GLY A 185 10.00 -5.49 -12.99
N ILE A 186 10.16 -4.30 -12.41
CA ILE A 186 10.26 -3.04 -13.16
C ILE A 186 11.49 -3.05 -14.08
N VAL A 187 12.65 -3.47 -13.56
CA VAL A 187 13.88 -3.55 -14.35
C VAL A 187 13.72 -4.51 -15.54
N ILE A 188 13.15 -5.69 -15.32
CA ILE A 188 12.86 -6.65 -16.38
C ILE A 188 11.87 -6.04 -17.39
N GLY A 189 10.79 -5.42 -16.93
CA GLY A 189 9.80 -4.78 -17.80
C GLY A 189 10.41 -3.71 -18.70
N ILE A 190 11.33 -2.89 -18.19
CA ILE A 190 11.95 -1.78 -18.93
C ILE A 190 13.05 -2.27 -19.89
N PHE A 191 13.94 -3.14 -19.43
CA PHE A 191 15.14 -3.50 -20.22
C PHE A 191 14.92 -4.68 -21.14
N VAL A 192 14.02 -5.62 -20.79
CA VAL A 192 13.74 -6.82 -21.60
C VAL A 192 12.57 -6.57 -22.54
N PHE A 193 11.43 -6.15 -22.01
CA PHE A 193 10.20 -6.04 -22.80
C PHE A 193 9.99 -4.67 -23.44
N LYS A 194 10.48 -3.60 -22.84
CA LYS A 194 10.41 -2.21 -23.35
C LYS A 194 8.98 -1.71 -23.69
N THR A 195 7.96 -2.26 -23.04
CA THR A 195 6.56 -1.86 -23.20
C THR A 195 5.95 -1.47 -21.85
N LEU A 196 5.01 -0.51 -21.87
CA LEU A 196 4.32 -0.08 -20.64
C LEU A 196 3.45 -1.19 -20.05
N GLU A 197 2.81 -1.97 -20.92
CA GLU A 197 1.98 -3.10 -20.52
C GLU A 197 2.80 -4.16 -19.77
N ALA A 198 4.00 -4.47 -20.25
CA ALA A 198 4.87 -5.41 -19.57
C ALA A 198 5.30 -4.92 -18.18
N ILE A 199 5.60 -3.64 -18.05
CA ILE A 199 5.90 -3.03 -16.74
C ILE A 199 4.68 -3.14 -15.81
N ALA A 200 3.48 -2.82 -16.32
CA ALA A 200 2.23 -2.94 -15.57
C ALA A 200 1.97 -4.38 -15.12
N TRP A 201 2.20 -5.38 -15.98
CA TRP A 201 2.12 -6.79 -15.62
C TRP A 201 3.14 -7.19 -14.56
N CYS A 202 4.39 -6.78 -14.70
CA CYS A 202 5.41 -7.06 -13.70
C CYS A 202 5.00 -6.51 -12.32
N ILE A 203 4.50 -5.27 -12.25
CA ILE A 203 4.03 -4.65 -11.00
C ILE A 203 2.77 -5.35 -10.45
N THR A 204 1.89 -5.85 -11.31
CA THR A 204 0.65 -6.52 -10.89
C THR A 204 0.92 -7.91 -10.31
N ILE A 205 1.99 -8.58 -10.75
CA ILE A 205 2.36 -9.95 -10.34
C ILE A 205 3.28 -9.96 -9.11
N THR A 206 4.05 -8.88 -8.89
CA THR A 206 5.01 -8.77 -7.77
C THR A 206 4.42 -8.09 -6.55
#